data_31a93a9f4e487fddca3374202f3ba8a2
#
_entry.id   31a93a9f4e487fddca3374202f3ba8a2
#
_cell.length_a   1.000
_cell.length_b   1.000
_cell.length_c   1.000
_cell.angle_alpha   90.00
_cell.angle_beta   90.00
_cell.angle_gamma   90.00
#
_symmetry.space_group_name_H-M   'P 1'
#
loop_
_entity.id
_entity.type
_entity.pdbx_description
1 polymer ?
#
loop_
_entity_poly.entity_id
_entity_poly.type
_entity_poly.pdbx_seq_one_letter_code
_entity_poly.pdbx_strand_id
1 'polypeptide(L)'
;MKVEVSIDPTCKEPKVIIHTDKMTDEIEHLMQNIASDEVNTLSVFSDRGVEFISCGDIVRIYTEQKKVFVQTMVGIYIARLRLYELEEKLNTQMFVRISNAEIVNRNMIKHMDISRTGTIGVELTGGIKTYASRRYVTKIKKQLGI
;
A
#
# COMPACT_ATOMS: atom_id res chain seq x y z
N MET A 1 -11.40 13.88 14.57
CA MET A 1 -10.88 14.98 13.75
C MET A 1 -12.05 15.67 13.05
N LYS A 2 -12.08 16.98 13.11
CA LYS A 2 -13.09 17.78 12.43
C LYS A 2 -12.54 18.31 11.11
N VAL A 3 -13.31 18.23 10.04
CA VAL A 3 -12.93 18.73 8.72
C VAL A 3 -13.84 19.90 8.34
N GLU A 4 -13.24 21.04 8.00
CA GLU A 4 -13.96 22.22 7.53
C GLU A 4 -13.42 22.65 6.17
N VAL A 5 -14.30 23.15 5.32
CA VAL A 5 -13.94 23.70 4.00
C VAL A 5 -14.31 25.19 4.00
N SER A 6 -13.35 26.05 3.68
CA SER A 6 -13.56 27.47 3.46
C SER A 6 -13.38 27.79 1.98
N ILE A 7 -14.41 28.33 1.36
CA ILE A 7 -14.38 28.68 -0.07
C ILE A 7 -14.08 30.17 -0.21
N ASP A 8 -12.97 30.49 -0.86
CA ASP A 8 -12.54 31.86 -1.15
C ASP A 8 -12.25 31.98 -2.65
N PRO A 9 -13.09 32.70 -3.42
CA PRO A 9 -12.90 32.85 -4.85
C PRO A 9 -11.60 33.56 -5.26
N THR A 10 -10.95 34.26 -4.32
CA THR A 10 -9.66 34.92 -4.57
C THR A 10 -8.46 34.01 -4.38
N CYS A 11 -8.68 32.82 -3.88
CA CYS A 11 -7.63 31.83 -3.64
C CYS A 11 -7.07 31.31 -4.97
N LYS A 12 -5.79 31.52 -5.21
CA LYS A 12 -5.13 31.09 -6.48
C LYS A 12 -4.69 29.64 -6.44
N GLU A 13 -4.38 29.15 -5.26
CA GLU A 13 -3.89 27.79 -5.04
C GLU A 13 -4.58 27.19 -3.82
N PRO A 14 -5.17 26.00 -3.93
CA PRO A 14 -5.75 25.34 -2.78
C PRO A 14 -4.68 25.08 -1.71
N LYS A 15 -5.00 25.37 -0.46
CA LYS A 15 -4.12 25.02 0.65
C LYS A 15 -4.90 24.37 1.78
N VAL A 16 -4.23 23.47 2.49
CA VAL A 16 -4.76 22.80 3.66
C VAL A 16 -4.03 23.31 4.89
N ILE A 17 -4.78 23.73 5.89
CA ILE A 17 -4.24 24.18 7.18
C ILE A 17 -4.72 23.18 8.23
N ILE A 18 -3.78 22.64 9.00
CA ILE A 18 -4.09 21.73 10.10
C ILE A 18 -3.92 22.48 11.40
N HIS A 19 -5.03 22.67 12.13
CA HIS A 19 -5.02 23.25 13.47
C HIS A 19 -4.89 22.13 14.49
N THR A 20 -3.81 22.13 15.24
CA THR A 20 -3.53 21.13 16.27
C THR A 20 -2.80 21.81 17.44
N ASP A 21 -2.88 21.22 18.61
CA ASP A 21 -2.19 21.72 19.80
C ASP A 21 -0.71 21.32 19.81
N LYS A 22 -0.35 20.24 19.13
CA LYS A 22 1.04 19.77 19.03
C LYS A 22 1.22 18.88 17.79
N MET A 23 2.47 18.75 17.35
CA MET A 23 2.82 17.83 16.28
C MET A 23 2.84 16.41 16.85
N THR A 24 2.06 15.53 16.23
CA THR A 24 2.03 14.10 16.54
C THR A 24 2.41 13.30 15.30
N ASP A 25 2.72 12.01 15.48
CA ASP A 25 3.01 11.13 14.34
C ASP A 25 1.81 11.05 13.39
N GLU A 26 0.59 11.03 13.93
CA GLU A 26 -0.64 11.03 13.15
C GLU A 26 -0.76 12.27 12.26
N ILE A 27 -0.46 13.45 12.81
CA ILE A 27 -0.51 14.72 12.06
C ILE A 27 0.59 14.76 11.01
N GLU A 28 1.78 14.29 11.33
CA GLU A 28 2.90 14.22 10.38
C GLU A 28 2.56 13.30 9.20
N HIS A 29 1.99 12.13 9.46
CA HIS A 29 1.52 11.22 8.41
C HIS A 29 0.44 11.87 7.54
N LEU A 30 -0.51 12.56 8.16
CA LEU A 30 -1.56 13.26 7.43
C LEU A 30 -0.99 14.34 6.51
N MET A 31 -0.02 15.13 6.99
CA MET A 31 0.66 16.14 6.18
C MET A 31 1.38 15.53 4.99
N GLN A 32 2.10 14.44 5.21
CA GLN A 32 2.80 13.72 4.14
C GLN A 32 1.82 13.19 3.10
N ASN A 33 0.70 12.64 3.51
CA ASN A 33 -0.32 12.11 2.60
C ASN A 33 -0.97 13.21 1.75
N ILE A 34 -1.16 14.40 2.31
CA ILE A 34 -1.74 15.54 1.60
C ILE A 34 -0.71 16.21 0.68
N ALA A 35 0.52 16.35 1.14
CA ALA A 35 1.57 17.08 0.42
C ALA A 35 2.31 16.22 -0.61
N SER A 36 2.28 14.89 -0.49
CA SER A 36 2.97 14.02 -1.42
C SER A 36 2.23 13.95 -2.75
N ASP A 37 2.97 14.08 -3.85
CA ASP A 37 2.54 13.57 -5.15
C ASP A 37 2.57 12.04 -5.06
N GLU A 38 1.67 11.47 -4.29
CA GLU A 38 1.61 10.03 -4.13
C GLU A 38 1.41 9.36 -5.48
N VAL A 39 2.19 8.32 -5.70
CA VAL A 39 2.02 7.45 -6.86
C VAL A 39 0.69 6.73 -6.69
N ASN A 40 -0.38 7.32 -7.20
CA ASN A 40 -1.70 6.71 -7.18
C ASN A 40 -1.86 5.66 -8.28
N THR A 41 -0.96 5.65 -9.25
CA THR A 41 -0.93 4.68 -10.34
C THR A 41 0.44 4.05 -10.45
N LEU A 42 0.45 2.79 -10.87
CA LEU A 42 1.66 2.04 -11.15
C LEU A 42 1.67 1.66 -12.63
N SER A 43 2.78 1.93 -13.31
CA SER A 43 2.98 1.44 -14.69
C SER A 43 3.38 -0.03 -14.66
N VAL A 44 2.68 -0.84 -15.41
CA VAL A 44 2.89 -2.28 -15.52
C VAL A 44 2.90 -2.70 -16.97
N PHE A 45 3.31 -3.93 -17.24
CA PHE A 45 3.45 -4.46 -18.58
C PHE A 45 2.57 -5.69 -18.77
N SER A 46 1.93 -5.75 -19.91
CA SER A 46 1.14 -6.89 -20.36
C SER A 46 1.47 -7.18 -21.83
N ASP A 47 0.80 -8.16 -22.40
CA ASP A 47 0.90 -8.46 -23.85
C ASP A 47 0.51 -7.28 -24.73
N ARG A 48 -0.25 -6.34 -24.19
CA ARG A 48 -0.71 -5.13 -24.89
C ARG A 48 0.25 -3.96 -24.77
N GLY A 49 1.36 -4.11 -24.03
CA GLY A 49 2.33 -3.06 -23.78
C GLY A 49 2.25 -2.50 -22.38
N VAL A 50 2.34 -1.20 -22.24
CA VAL A 50 2.32 -0.53 -20.91
C VAL A 50 0.89 -0.21 -20.52
N GLU A 51 0.53 -0.56 -19.30
CA GLU A 51 -0.75 -0.21 -18.69
C GLU A 51 -0.52 0.52 -17.37
N PHE A 52 -1.42 1.42 -17.03
CA PHE A 52 -1.39 2.17 -15.78
C PHE A 52 -2.51 1.67 -14.89
N ILE A 53 -2.12 1.12 -13.74
CA ILE A 53 -3.06 0.53 -12.79
C ILE A 53 -3.18 1.44 -11.57
N SER A 54 -4.41 1.71 -11.14
CA SER A 54 -4.65 2.38 -9.87
C SER A 54 -4.13 1.52 -8.73
N CYS A 55 -3.31 2.10 -7.84
CA CYS A 55 -2.76 1.37 -6.70
C CYS A 55 -3.84 0.77 -5.81
N GLY A 56 -5.01 1.41 -5.73
CA GLY A 56 -6.16 0.88 -4.98
C GLY A 56 -6.72 -0.44 -5.52
N ASP A 57 -6.47 -0.74 -6.79
CA ASP A 57 -6.94 -1.97 -7.44
C ASP A 57 -5.96 -3.13 -7.28
N ILE A 58 -4.77 -2.87 -6.79
CA ILE A 58 -3.75 -3.90 -6.60
C ILE A 58 -4.06 -4.73 -5.36
N VAL A 59 -4.11 -6.05 -5.51
CA VAL A 59 -4.30 -6.99 -4.41
C VAL A 59 -2.96 -7.30 -3.75
N ARG A 60 -1.99 -7.67 -4.57
CA ARG A 60 -0.63 -7.98 -4.11
C ARG A 60 0.40 -7.80 -5.22
N ILE A 61 1.65 -7.68 -4.80
CA ILE A 61 2.82 -7.67 -5.67
C ILE A 61 3.76 -8.74 -5.16
N TYR A 62 4.20 -9.62 -6.01
CA TYR A 62 5.03 -10.76 -5.60
C TYR A 62 6.08 -11.11 -6.64
N THR A 63 7.12 -11.80 -6.19
CA THR A 63 8.17 -12.30 -7.06
C THR A 63 8.03 -13.79 -7.28
N GLU A 64 8.24 -14.20 -8.51
CA GLU A 64 8.29 -15.60 -8.90
C GLU A 64 9.25 -15.73 -10.10
N GLN A 65 10.17 -16.67 -10.06
CA GLN A 65 11.15 -16.87 -11.13
C GLN A 65 11.89 -15.59 -11.53
N LYS A 66 12.30 -14.78 -10.55
CA LYS A 66 13.03 -13.52 -10.74
C LYS A 66 12.23 -12.41 -11.42
N LYS A 67 10.93 -12.60 -11.60
CA LYS A 67 10.03 -11.57 -12.13
C LYS A 67 9.14 -11.03 -11.02
N VAL A 68 8.74 -9.77 -11.16
CA VAL A 68 7.81 -9.13 -10.25
C VAL A 68 6.44 -9.05 -10.91
N PHE A 69 5.45 -9.63 -10.24
CA PHE A 69 4.07 -9.66 -10.71
C PHE A 69 3.20 -8.75 -9.86
N VAL A 70 2.30 -8.05 -10.53
CA VAL A 70 1.28 -7.20 -9.90
C VAL A 70 -0.08 -7.84 -10.16
N GLN A 71 -0.73 -8.29 -9.10
CA GLN A 71 -2.03 -8.95 -9.20
C GLN A 71 -3.15 -8.01 -8.80
N THR A 72 -4.12 -7.89 -9.69
CA THR A 72 -5.39 -7.17 -9.45
C THR A 72 -6.53 -8.18 -9.50
N MET A 73 -7.76 -7.70 -9.26
CA MET A 73 -8.95 -8.57 -9.38
C MET A 73 -9.26 -9.00 -10.82
N VAL A 74 -8.71 -8.28 -11.79
CA VAL A 74 -9.00 -8.54 -13.23
C VAL A 74 -7.84 -9.15 -13.99
N GLY A 75 -6.65 -9.22 -13.41
CA GLY A 75 -5.51 -9.81 -14.10
C GLY A 75 -4.20 -9.69 -13.34
N ILE A 76 -3.18 -10.29 -13.94
CA ILE A 76 -1.81 -10.29 -13.44
C ILE A 76 -0.93 -9.61 -14.49
N TYR A 77 -0.11 -8.68 -14.04
CA TYR A 77 0.76 -7.87 -14.87
C TYR A 77 2.20 -8.00 -14.39
N ILE A 78 3.14 -7.53 -15.18
CA ILE A 78 4.56 -7.56 -14.85
C ILE A 78 5.04 -6.15 -14.50
N ALA A 79 5.73 -5.99 -13.38
CA ALA A 79 6.45 -4.77 -13.04
C ALA A 79 7.94 -4.93 -13.38
N ARG A 80 8.58 -3.85 -13.83
CA ARG A 80 10.01 -3.84 -14.11
C ARG A 80 10.85 -3.41 -12.92
N LEU A 81 10.23 -2.79 -11.93
CA LEU A 81 10.88 -2.43 -10.68
C LEU A 81 11.05 -3.67 -9.80
N ARG A 82 12.10 -3.67 -9.00
CA ARG A 82 12.30 -4.72 -8.00
C ARG A 82 11.40 -4.49 -6.80
N LEU A 83 11.18 -5.53 -6.02
CA LEU A 83 10.25 -5.47 -4.89
C LEU A 83 10.68 -4.42 -3.85
N TYR A 84 11.97 -4.30 -3.56
CA TYR A 84 12.47 -3.29 -2.63
C TYR A 84 12.28 -1.86 -3.13
N GLU A 85 12.38 -1.65 -4.45
CA GLU A 85 12.12 -0.34 -5.07
C GLU A 85 10.65 0.03 -4.96
N LEU A 86 9.76 -0.95 -5.17
CA LEU A 86 8.32 -0.76 -4.99
C LEU A 86 7.94 -0.50 -3.54
N GLU A 87 8.58 -1.18 -2.60
CA GLU A 87 8.38 -0.93 -1.17
C GLU A 87 8.70 0.51 -0.78
N GLU A 88 9.77 1.06 -1.33
CA GLU A 88 10.15 2.46 -1.07
C GLU A 88 9.21 3.46 -1.75
N LYS A 89 8.70 3.12 -2.92
CA LYS A 89 7.90 4.02 -3.75
C LYS A 89 6.43 4.04 -3.36
N LEU A 90 5.88 2.89 -2.96
CA LEU A 90 4.47 2.74 -2.65
C LEU A 90 4.12 3.31 -1.27
N ASN A 91 2.86 3.73 -1.12
CA ASN A 91 2.36 4.24 0.16
C ASN A 91 2.40 3.15 1.24
N THR A 92 3.15 3.38 2.30
CA THR A 92 3.31 2.45 3.42
C THR A 92 2.03 2.26 4.25
N GLN A 93 1.05 3.14 4.11
CA GLN A 93 -0.26 2.97 4.74
C GLN A 93 -1.20 2.08 3.93
N MET A 94 -0.93 1.94 2.64
CA MET A 94 -1.71 1.07 1.76
C MET A 94 -1.03 -0.29 1.56
N PHE A 95 0.29 -0.33 1.48
CA PHE A 95 1.04 -1.53 1.16
C PHE A 95 1.93 -1.99 2.30
N VAL A 96 1.91 -3.29 2.56
CA VAL A 96 2.65 -3.93 3.63
C VAL A 96 3.53 -5.04 3.06
N ARG A 97 4.84 -4.98 3.35
CA ARG A 97 5.76 -6.06 3.00
C ARG A 97 5.55 -7.22 3.96
N ILE A 98 5.19 -8.39 3.47
CA ILE A 98 4.90 -9.56 4.31
C ILE A 98 5.96 -10.66 4.22
N SER A 99 6.80 -10.61 3.18
CA SER A 99 7.92 -11.54 3.03
C SER A 99 8.97 -10.95 2.10
N ASN A 100 10.07 -11.64 1.92
CA ASN A 100 11.07 -11.25 0.91
C ASN A 100 10.47 -11.23 -0.51
N ALA A 101 9.42 -12.00 -0.74
CA ALA A 101 8.84 -12.22 -2.05
C ALA A 101 7.51 -11.51 -2.26
N GLU A 102 6.95 -10.83 -1.27
CA GLU A 102 5.59 -10.33 -1.41
C GLU A 102 5.29 -9.05 -0.63
N ILE A 103 4.56 -8.15 -1.30
CA ILE A 103 3.91 -6.97 -0.73
C ILE A 103 2.40 -7.12 -0.95
N VAL A 104 1.58 -6.82 0.04
CA VAL A 104 0.13 -6.88 -0.07
C VAL A 104 -0.51 -5.52 0.14
N ASN A 105 -1.67 -5.32 -0.48
CA ASN A 105 -2.50 -4.16 -0.20
C ASN A 105 -3.27 -4.40 1.10
N ARG A 106 -3.04 -3.53 2.07
CA ARG A 106 -3.70 -3.58 3.38
C ARG A 106 -5.22 -3.67 3.27
N ASN A 107 -5.80 -2.90 2.35
CA ASN A 107 -7.26 -2.83 2.17
C ASN A 107 -7.84 -4.10 1.54
N MET A 108 -7.00 -4.96 1.00
CA MET A 108 -7.40 -6.25 0.41
C MET A 108 -7.23 -7.42 1.38
N ILE A 109 -6.69 -7.19 2.57
CA ILE A 109 -6.57 -8.23 3.60
C ILE A 109 -7.94 -8.46 4.22
N LYS A 110 -8.44 -9.69 4.10
CA LYS A 110 -9.69 -10.11 4.70
C LYS A 110 -9.51 -10.73 6.08
N HIS A 111 -8.46 -11.52 6.23
CA HIS A 111 -8.23 -12.29 7.44
C HIS A 111 -6.74 -12.61 7.58
N MET A 112 -6.27 -12.60 8.82
CA MET A 112 -4.92 -13.01 9.17
C MET A 112 -5.02 -14.06 10.28
N ASP A 113 -4.41 -15.22 10.06
CA ASP A 113 -4.33 -16.28 11.08
C ASP A 113 -3.04 -16.10 11.87
N ILE A 114 -3.15 -15.48 13.04
CA ILE A 114 -2.04 -15.21 13.95
C ILE A 114 -1.95 -16.22 15.10
N SER A 115 -2.82 -17.22 15.10
CA SER A 115 -2.88 -18.21 16.21
C SER A 115 -1.76 -19.24 16.16
N ARG A 116 -1.14 -19.42 14.99
CA ARG A 116 -0.05 -20.40 14.82
C ARG A 116 1.30 -19.78 15.14
N THR A 117 2.16 -20.56 15.75
CA THR A 117 3.56 -20.18 15.95
C THR A 117 4.30 -20.23 14.62
N GLY A 118 4.96 -19.12 14.24
CA GLY A 118 5.82 -19.08 13.06
C GLY A 118 5.32 -18.13 12.01
N THR A 119 4.73 -18.64 10.95
CA THR A 119 4.20 -17.84 9.85
C THR A 119 2.76 -17.42 10.12
N ILE A 120 2.40 -16.26 9.61
CA ILE A 120 1.02 -15.76 9.66
C ILE A 120 0.36 -16.09 8.33
N GLY A 121 -0.78 -16.81 8.36
CA GLY A 121 -1.61 -17.00 7.18
C GLY A 121 -2.35 -15.71 6.84
N VAL A 122 -2.34 -15.32 5.59
CA VAL A 122 -3.00 -14.10 5.11
C VAL A 122 -3.99 -14.48 4.01
N GLU A 123 -5.24 -14.11 4.20
CA GLU A 123 -6.28 -14.26 3.19
C GLU A 123 -6.59 -12.90 2.59
N LEU A 124 -6.48 -12.80 1.27
CA LEU A 124 -6.73 -11.59 0.51
C LEU A 124 -8.05 -11.69 -0.25
N THR A 125 -8.55 -10.54 -0.67
CA THR A 125 -9.73 -10.44 -1.54
C THR A 125 -9.55 -11.31 -2.78
N GLY A 126 -10.61 -11.97 -3.23
CA GLY A 126 -10.56 -12.88 -4.36
C GLY A 126 -10.14 -14.31 -4.03
N GLY A 127 -10.12 -14.68 -2.74
CA GLY A 127 -9.78 -16.01 -2.29
C GLY A 127 -8.28 -16.34 -2.36
N ILE A 128 -7.45 -15.33 -2.51
CA ILE A 128 -6.00 -15.49 -2.56
C ILE A 128 -5.48 -15.73 -1.14
N LYS A 129 -4.70 -16.78 -0.97
CA LYS A 129 -4.07 -17.11 0.32
C LYS A 129 -2.57 -17.06 0.19
N THR A 130 -1.94 -16.43 1.17
CA THR A 130 -0.49 -16.30 1.24
C THR A 130 -0.03 -16.32 2.70
N TYR A 131 1.27 -16.19 2.92
CA TYR A 131 1.86 -16.27 4.26
C TYR A 131 2.85 -15.14 4.47
N ALA A 132 2.77 -14.52 5.66
CA ALA A 132 3.78 -13.59 6.10
C ALA A 132 4.90 -14.36 6.81
N SER A 133 6.14 -14.03 6.51
CA SER A 133 7.28 -14.69 7.14
C SER A 133 7.52 -14.12 8.55
N ARG A 134 8.11 -14.93 9.43
CA ARG A 134 8.50 -14.54 10.80
C ARG A 134 9.29 -13.24 10.86
N ARG A 135 10.14 -13.05 9.89
CA ARG A 135 11.05 -11.91 9.78
C ARG A 135 10.29 -10.58 9.74
N TYR A 136 9.09 -10.60 9.17
CA TYR A 136 8.26 -9.41 8.97
C TYR A 136 7.14 -9.26 9.99
N VAL A 137 6.91 -10.24 10.86
CA VAL A 137 5.76 -10.26 11.80
C VAL A 137 5.70 -9.01 12.67
N THR A 138 6.80 -8.62 13.29
CA THR A 138 6.85 -7.45 14.18
C THR A 138 6.50 -6.17 13.41
N LYS A 139 7.09 -6.00 12.24
CA LYS A 139 6.84 -4.84 11.37
C LYS A 139 5.39 -4.80 10.90
N ILE A 140 4.84 -5.95 10.52
CA ILE A 140 3.44 -6.09 10.07
C ILE A 140 2.49 -5.68 11.20
N LYS A 141 2.68 -6.21 12.39
CA LYS A 141 1.84 -5.89 13.55
C LYS A 141 1.85 -4.39 13.85
N LYS A 142 3.03 -3.79 13.85
CA LYS A 142 3.18 -2.36 14.08
C LYS A 142 2.48 -1.54 12.98
N GLN A 143 2.69 -1.91 11.73
CA GLN A 143 2.15 -1.19 10.58
C GLN A 143 0.63 -1.29 10.49
N LEU A 144 0.06 -2.44 10.86
CA LEU A 144 -1.38 -2.68 10.86
C LEU A 144 -2.07 -2.29 12.16
N GLY A 145 -1.32 -1.95 13.20
CA GLY A 145 -1.87 -1.55 14.49
C GLY A 145 -2.44 -2.72 15.31
N ILE A 146 -1.85 -3.88 15.20
CA ILE A 146 -2.33 -5.09 15.90
C ILE A 146 -1.32 -5.67 16.87
#